data_bfe5eecd2c2a189657adf1bbf63c7698
#
_entry.id   bfe5eecd2c2a189657adf1bbf63c7698
#
_cell.length_a   1.000
_cell.length_b   1.000
_cell.length_c   1.000
_cell.angle_alpha   90.00
_cell.angle_beta   90.00
_cell.angle_gamma   90.00
#
_symmetry.space_group_name_H-M   'P 1'
#
loop_
_entity.id
_entity.type
_entity.pdbx_description
1 polymer ?
#
loop_
_entity_poly.entity_id
_entity_poly.type
_entity_poly.pdbx_seq_one_letter_code
_entity_poly.pdbx_strand_id
1 'polypeptide(L)'
;LNVGRRSVFSMPDALEKFLIGELTTPVHPDVVAFADAMASACPQMPLGILFYGSVLRTEDFEGILDFYIVTENASGFTGGLISRTGNLLLPPNVRYAEFKAGERILRAKIAVLSRQQFEERTTLGTLDTTLWARFCQPVRLIWVRDEKAADTLLDLIARCVTTASCWAALLGQSRMTAVEYWQSLFARTYASELRVEKKGRGHSLIAGQEDRFAAMLPLGWARAHLRYSAIGNMLEPVLSSVARKRAARRWALVGQTGKPRNVVRLIKAAFTFENGASYLAWKIQRHTGVDLSLSERERKHPLVFLPVLLRRMQRLKKQAQSPG
;
A
#
# COMPACT_ATOMS: atom_id res chain seq x y z
N LEU A 1 -0.56 -24.85 3.44
CA LEU A 1 0.19 -23.59 3.44
C LEU A 1 -0.08 -22.89 4.76
N ASN A 2 0.95 -22.62 5.51
CA ASN A 2 0.87 -21.98 6.82
C ASN A 2 1.58 -20.59 6.75
N VAL A 3 0.85 -19.52 7.08
CA VAL A 3 1.39 -18.18 7.26
C VAL A 3 1.37 -17.89 8.76
N GLY A 4 2.15 -18.70 9.52
CA GLY A 4 2.20 -18.65 10.99
C GLY A 4 2.93 -17.41 11.53
N ARG A 5 2.69 -17.11 12.81
CA ARG A 5 3.49 -16.12 13.57
C ARG A 5 4.85 -16.68 13.91
N ARG A 6 5.88 -15.85 13.87
CA ARG A 6 7.21 -16.16 14.39
C ARG A 6 7.21 -16.16 15.93
N SER A 7 8.01 -17.03 16.53
CA SER A 7 8.39 -16.92 17.95
C SER A 7 9.35 -15.72 18.14
N VAL A 8 9.12 -14.92 19.18
CA VAL A 8 9.82 -13.64 19.44
C VAL A 8 11.36 -13.77 19.61
N PHE A 9 11.89 -15.00 19.70
CA PHE A 9 13.32 -15.27 19.93
C PHE A 9 13.98 -16.14 18.84
N SER A 10 13.38 -16.29 17.66
CA SER A 10 13.99 -17.08 16.60
C SER A 10 14.86 -16.21 15.68
N MET A 11 16.01 -16.74 15.22
CA MET A 11 16.85 -16.08 14.22
C MET A 11 16.04 -15.77 12.95
N PRO A 12 16.32 -14.64 12.27
CA PRO A 12 15.68 -14.30 11.02
C PRO A 12 15.83 -15.43 9.99
N ASP A 13 14.72 -15.81 9.34
CA ASP A 13 14.76 -16.74 8.21
C ASP A 13 15.32 -16.07 6.94
N ALA A 14 15.46 -16.85 5.86
CA ALA A 14 16.06 -16.34 4.62
C ALA A 14 15.23 -15.20 3.99
N LEU A 15 13.89 -15.25 4.08
CA LEU A 15 13.03 -14.16 3.60
C LEU A 15 13.19 -12.91 4.46
N GLU A 16 13.23 -13.06 5.78
CA GLU A 16 13.43 -11.94 6.70
C GLU A 16 14.79 -11.27 6.50
N LYS A 17 15.86 -12.05 6.32
CA LYS A 17 17.21 -11.51 6.00
C LYS A 17 17.20 -10.70 4.71
N PHE A 18 16.51 -11.19 3.67
CA PHE A 18 16.32 -10.47 2.42
C PHE A 18 15.58 -9.14 2.64
N LEU A 19 14.49 -9.18 3.40
CA LEU A 19 13.67 -8.01 3.69
C LEU A 19 14.35 -6.98 4.61
N ILE A 20 15.19 -7.42 5.55
CA ILE A 20 15.99 -6.50 6.38
C ILE A 20 16.84 -5.60 5.48
N GLY A 21 17.56 -6.17 4.51
CA GLY A 21 18.37 -5.38 3.58
C GLY A 21 17.55 -4.35 2.80
N GLU A 22 16.31 -4.70 2.43
CA GLU A 22 15.41 -3.80 1.72
C GLU A 22 14.82 -2.72 2.65
N LEU A 23 14.32 -3.12 3.82
CA LEU A 23 13.66 -2.22 4.78
C LEU A 23 14.60 -1.15 5.33
N THR A 24 15.89 -1.48 5.45
CA THR A 24 16.92 -0.60 6.01
C THR A 24 17.68 0.21 4.96
N THR A 25 17.38 0.03 3.66
CA THR A 25 18.01 0.86 2.61
C THR A 25 17.72 2.34 2.87
N PRO A 26 18.75 3.21 2.91
CA PRO A 26 18.58 4.63 3.17
C PRO A 26 17.62 5.31 2.18
N VAL A 27 16.92 6.33 2.65
CA VAL A 27 16.07 7.22 1.84
C VAL A 27 16.53 8.66 2.02
N HIS A 28 16.01 9.58 1.20
CA HIS A 28 16.35 10.99 1.29
C HIS A 28 16.08 11.55 2.70
N PRO A 29 17.00 12.36 3.28
CA PRO A 29 16.87 12.89 4.65
C PRO A 29 15.54 13.65 4.91
N ASP A 30 15.03 14.39 3.92
CA ASP A 30 13.75 15.09 4.05
C ASP A 30 12.56 14.13 4.29
N VAL A 31 12.63 12.91 3.73
CA VAL A 31 11.60 11.88 3.93
C VAL A 31 11.68 11.35 5.37
N VAL A 32 12.89 11.20 5.91
CA VAL A 32 13.11 10.80 7.30
C VAL A 32 12.60 11.89 8.24
N ALA A 33 12.96 13.15 8.01
CA ALA A 33 12.49 14.29 8.80
C ALA A 33 10.94 14.39 8.79
N PHE A 34 10.32 14.11 7.65
CA PHE A 34 8.86 14.07 7.57
C PHE A 34 8.29 12.92 8.42
N ALA A 35 8.94 11.74 8.41
CA ALA A 35 8.52 10.62 9.24
C ALA A 35 8.64 10.93 10.74
N ASP A 36 9.71 11.58 11.19
CA ASP A 36 9.89 12.04 12.56
C ASP A 36 8.79 13.00 13.00
N ALA A 37 8.44 13.96 12.14
CA ALA A 37 7.35 14.89 12.39
C ALA A 37 5.99 14.16 12.48
N MET A 38 5.76 13.16 11.62
CA MET A 38 4.54 12.35 11.66
C MET A 38 4.45 11.50 12.93
N ALA A 39 5.56 10.88 13.36
CA ALA A 39 5.61 10.07 14.59
C ALA A 39 5.32 10.92 15.80
N SER A 40 5.94 12.10 15.89
CA SER A 40 5.74 13.07 16.99
C SER A 40 4.32 13.62 17.06
N ALA A 41 3.62 13.71 15.92
CA ALA A 41 2.23 14.19 15.85
C ALA A 41 1.19 13.10 16.17
N CYS A 42 1.59 11.85 16.39
CA CYS A 42 0.68 10.76 16.72
C CYS A 42 0.22 10.88 18.20
N PRO A 43 -1.08 10.61 18.50
CA PRO A 43 -1.59 10.62 19.88
C PRO A 43 -0.88 9.61 20.79
N GLN A 44 -0.42 8.52 20.23
CA GLN A 44 0.45 7.52 20.84
C GLN A 44 1.57 7.20 19.86
N MET A 45 2.77 6.99 20.38
CA MET A 45 3.93 6.63 19.57
C MET A 45 3.62 5.37 18.73
N PRO A 46 3.73 5.44 17.41
CA PRO A 46 3.42 4.30 16.53
C PRO A 46 4.45 3.17 16.70
N LEU A 47 4.17 1.99 16.18
CA LEU A 47 5.19 0.94 16.02
C LEU A 47 6.24 1.35 15.01
N GLY A 48 5.79 1.91 13.88
CA GLY A 48 6.68 2.42 12.86
C GLY A 48 5.96 3.02 11.68
N ILE A 49 6.75 3.58 10.78
CA ILE A 49 6.31 4.25 9.56
C ILE A 49 6.98 3.58 8.36
N LEU A 50 6.15 3.07 7.45
CA LEU A 50 6.56 2.43 6.21
C LEU A 50 6.40 3.41 5.05
N PHE A 51 7.43 3.56 4.23
CA PHE A 51 7.43 4.34 3.00
C PHE A 51 7.43 3.40 1.79
N TYR A 52 6.55 3.66 0.83
CA TYR A 52 6.38 2.83 -0.36
C TYR A 52 5.87 3.67 -1.55
N GLY A 53 5.59 3.04 -2.67
CA GLY A 53 4.91 3.69 -3.79
C GLY A 53 5.85 4.17 -4.91
N SER A 54 5.32 5.07 -5.76
CA SER A 54 6.06 5.49 -6.96
C SER A 54 7.28 6.33 -6.63
N VAL A 55 7.17 7.26 -5.69
CA VAL A 55 8.28 8.14 -5.31
C VAL A 55 9.47 7.35 -4.76
N LEU A 56 9.21 6.26 -4.00
CA LEU A 56 10.28 5.37 -3.56
C LEU A 56 11.07 4.74 -4.73
N ARG A 57 10.43 4.54 -5.88
CA ARG A 57 11.05 3.92 -7.06
C ARG A 57 11.67 4.94 -8.02
N THR A 58 11.12 6.13 -8.09
CA THR A 58 11.52 7.16 -9.08
C THR A 58 12.32 8.30 -8.49
N GLU A 59 12.32 8.44 -7.15
CA GLU A 59 12.90 9.57 -6.41
C GLU A 59 12.38 10.94 -6.88
N ASP A 60 11.20 10.95 -7.54
CA ASP A 60 10.51 12.18 -7.96
C ASP A 60 9.72 12.77 -6.78
N PHE A 61 10.34 13.65 -6.01
CA PHE A 61 9.75 14.31 -4.83
C PHE A 61 8.68 15.37 -5.17
N GLU A 62 8.49 15.71 -6.45
CA GLU A 62 7.31 16.45 -6.90
C GLU A 62 6.05 15.58 -6.86
N GLY A 63 6.22 14.27 -6.76
CA GLY A 63 5.17 13.30 -6.56
C GLY A 63 4.58 13.34 -5.15
N ILE A 64 3.64 12.44 -4.91
CA ILE A 64 3.07 12.20 -3.57
C ILE A 64 3.79 11.02 -2.93
N LEU A 65 4.34 11.26 -1.75
CA LEU A 65 4.86 10.20 -0.91
C LEU A 65 3.70 9.38 -0.32
N ASP A 66 3.88 8.09 -0.30
CA ASP A 66 2.89 7.16 0.26
C ASP A 66 3.45 6.56 1.55
N PHE A 67 2.81 6.86 2.70
CA PHE A 67 3.20 6.35 4.00
C PHE A 67 2.12 5.48 4.63
N TYR A 68 2.55 4.48 5.40
CA TYR A 68 1.72 3.76 6.35
C TYR A 68 2.25 3.94 7.76
N ILE A 69 1.43 4.46 8.65
CA ILE A 69 1.67 4.49 10.08
C ILE A 69 1.02 3.25 10.69
N VAL A 70 1.83 2.40 11.32
CA VAL A 70 1.35 1.21 12.02
C VAL A 70 1.34 1.51 13.52
N THR A 71 0.17 1.44 14.14
CA THR A 71 -0.02 1.67 15.58
C THR A 71 -0.17 0.35 16.33
N GLU A 72 0.10 0.32 17.63
CA GLU A 72 -0.11 -0.89 18.45
C GLU A 72 -1.58 -1.30 18.43
N ASN A 73 -2.46 -0.32 18.63
CA ASN A 73 -3.91 -0.52 18.70
C ASN A 73 -4.67 0.71 18.17
N ALA A 74 -5.99 0.67 18.24
CA ALA A 74 -6.87 1.72 17.72
C ALA A 74 -6.77 3.06 18.48
N SER A 75 -6.21 3.09 19.69
CA SER A 75 -6.02 4.35 20.47
C SER A 75 -4.95 5.26 19.85
N GLY A 76 -4.06 4.70 19.00
CA GLY A 76 -3.10 5.46 18.20
C GLY A 76 -3.71 6.15 16.98
N PHE A 77 -5.01 5.97 16.70
CA PHE A 77 -5.65 6.62 15.54
C PHE A 77 -5.86 8.10 15.77
N THR A 78 -5.50 8.89 14.77
CA THR A 78 -5.78 10.33 14.72
C THR A 78 -7.18 10.62 14.20
N GLY A 79 -7.68 11.84 14.43
CA GLY A 79 -8.96 12.32 13.94
C GLY A 79 -10.13 12.16 14.92
N GLY A 80 -11.28 12.73 14.55
CA GLY A 80 -12.51 12.70 15.35
C GLY A 80 -13.16 11.32 15.45
N LEU A 81 -14.24 11.21 16.22
CA LEU A 81 -14.95 9.94 16.47
C LEU A 81 -15.37 9.21 15.17
N ILE A 82 -15.89 9.93 14.19
CA ILE A 82 -16.30 9.36 12.88
C ILE A 82 -15.09 8.77 12.14
N SER A 83 -13.95 9.47 12.15
CA SER A 83 -12.70 9.00 11.54
C SER A 83 -12.19 7.72 12.22
N ARG A 84 -12.19 7.70 13.55
CA ARG A 84 -11.75 6.55 14.37
C ARG A 84 -12.65 5.34 14.16
N THR A 85 -13.97 5.52 14.22
CA THR A 85 -14.97 4.45 13.97
C THR A 85 -14.88 3.95 12.53
N GLY A 86 -14.75 4.85 11.56
CA GLY A 86 -14.54 4.48 10.15
C GLY A 86 -13.25 3.67 9.93
N ASN A 87 -12.19 3.94 10.71
CA ASN A 87 -10.95 3.15 10.64
C ASN A 87 -11.11 1.76 11.29
N LEU A 88 -11.88 1.64 12.36
CA LEU A 88 -12.16 0.34 12.96
C LEU A 88 -12.95 -0.58 12.01
N LEU A 89 -13.96 -0.04 11.34
CA LEU A 89 -14.83 -0.82 10.48
C LEU A 89 -14.20 -1.14 9.10
N LEU A 90 -13.54 -0.16 8.49
CA LEU A 90 -13.00 -0.27 7.12
C LEU A 90 -11.63 0.42 6.99
N PRO A 91 -10.56 -0.10 7.60
CA PRO A 91 -9.23 0.48 7.50
C PRO A 91 -8.62 0.34 6.08
N PRO A 92 -7.59 1.16 5.81
CA PRO A 92 -7.06 2.25 6.63
C PRO A 92 -7.85 3.55 6.50
N ASN A 93 -7.67 4.47 7.44
CA ASN A 93 -7.94 5.88 7.18
C ASN A 93 -6.77 6.45 6.38
N VAL A 94 -7.10 7.36 5.48
CA VAL A 94 -6.09 8.07 4.69
C VAL A 94 -6.25 9.56 4.95
N ARG A 95 -5.12 10.25 5.17
CA ARG A 95 -5.05 11.69 5.29
C ARG A 95 -4.00 12.25 4.35
N TYR A 96 -4.13 13.52 3.99
CA TYR A 96 -3.12 14.27 3.26
C TYR A 96 -2.37 15.18 4.23
N ALA A 97 -1.05 15.26 4.08
CA ALA A 97 -0.20 16.17 4.81
C ALA A 97 0.85 16.79 3.90
N GLU A 98 1.29 17.98 4.28
CA GLU A 98 2.41 18.68 3.68
C GLU A 98 3.48 18.89 4.75
N PHE A 99 4.74 18.81 4.34
CA PHE A 99 5.90 19.03 5.19
C PHE A 99 6.88 19.95 4.47
N LYS A 100 7.27 21.04 5.12
CA LYS A 100 8.24 21.97 4.58
C LYS A 100 9.65 21.53 4.97
N ALA A 101 10.42 21.08 3.98
CA ALA A 101 11.83 20.72 4.09
C ALA A 101 12.68 21.78 3.38
N GLY A 102 13.19 22.76 4.14
CA GLY A 102 13.84 23.92 3.57
C GLY A 102 12.89 24.71 2.65
N GLU A 103 13.24 24.87 1.40
CA GLU A 103 12.40 25.54 0.38
C GLU A 103 11.41 24.59 -0.32
N ARG A 104 11.60 23.26 -0.16
CA ARG A 104 10.75 22.24 -0.77
C ARG A 104 9.54 21.91 0.09
N ILE A 105 8.39 21.68 -0.54
CA ILE A 105 7.20 21.18 0.13
C ILE A 105 6.98 19.73 -0.29
N LEU A 106 7.22 18.81 0.63
CA LEU A 106 6.88 17.40 0.46
C LEU A 106 5.39 17.19 0.73
N ARG A 107 4.76 16.38 -0.08
CA ARG A 107 3.33 16.07 0.01
C ARG A 107 3.12 14.59 0.18
N ALA A 108 2.26 14.21 1.13
CA ALA A 108 2.07 12.79 1.45
C ALA A 108 0.62 12.38 1.58
N LYS A 109 0.35 11.13 1.21
CA LYS A 109 -0.79 10.35 1.67
C LYS A 109 -0.34 9.44 2.80
N ILE A 110 -1.02 9.54 3.91
CA ILE A 110 -0.70 8.81 5.12
C ILE A 110 -1.87 7.90 5.44
N ALA A 111 -1.64 6.60 5.36
CA ALA A 111 -2.59 5.58 5.77
C ALA A 111 -2.26 5.13 7.20
N VAL A 112 -3.28 4.98 8.05
CA VAL A 112 -3.10 4.57 9.45
C VAL A 112 -3.90 3.31 9.72
N LEU A 113 -3.25 2.29 10.29
CA LEU A 113 -3.90 1.06 10.75
C LEU A 113 -3.19 0.49 11.98
N SER A 114 -3.93 -0.30 12.77
CA SER A 114 -3.34 -1.00 13.90
C SER A 114 -2.62 -2.27 13.46
N ARG A 115 -1.70 -2.76 14.32
CA ARG A 115 -1.04 -4.07 14.17
C ARG A 115 -2.05 -5.18 13.91
N GLN A 116 -3.10 -5.28 14.72
CA GLN A 116 -4.13 -6.30 14.54
C GLN A 116 -4.78 -6.22 13.16
N GLN A 117 -5.15 -5.02 12.71
CA GLN A 117 -5.74 -4.83 11.38
C GLN A 117 -4.78 -5.22 10.25
N PHE A 118 -3.47 -5.00 10.45
CA PHE A 118 -2.46 -5.43 9.50
C PHE A 118 -2.37 -6.96 9.45
N GLU A 119 -2.27 -7.61 10.62
CA GLU A 119 -2.21 -9.08 10.75
C GLU A 119 -3.40 -9.76 10.07
N GLU A 120 -4.63 -9.32 10.35
CA GLU A 120 -5.86 -9.88 9.80
C GLU A 120 -5.91 -9.83 8.27
N ARG A 121 -5.35 -8.76 7.68
CA ARG A 121 -5.37 -8.52 6.22
C ARG A 121 -4.20 -9.12 5.46
N THR A 122 -3.28 -9.80 6.15
CA THR A 122 -2.13 -10.48 5.53
C THR A 122 -2.27 -12.00 5.53
N THR A 123 -3.44 -12.54 5.80
CA THR A 123 -3.71 -13.98 5.76
C THR A 123 -4.19 -14.43 4.38
N LEU A 124 -3.97 -15.71 4.03
CA LEU A 124 -4.59 -16.35 2.85
C LEU A 124 -6.12 -16.37 2.92
N GLY A 125 -6.66 -16.20 4.14
CA GLY A 125 -8.09 -16.13 4.40
C GLY A 125 -8.74 -14.81 4.04
N THR A 126 -7.98 -13.71 3.87
CA THR A 126 -8.55 -12.40 3.56
C THR A 126 -9.13 -12.35 2.14
N LEU A 127 -10.27 -11.64 2.01
CA LEU A 127 -10.80 -11.27 0.68
C LEU A 127 -10.23 -9.93 0.20
N ASP A 128 -9.49 -9.23 1.05
CA ASP A 128 -8.89 -7.93 0.77
C ASP A 128 -7.44 -8.08 0.35
N THR A 129 -7.16 -7.87 -0.93
CA THR A 129 -5.83 -8.00 -1.52
C THR A 129 -4.94 -6.79 -1.27
N THR A 130 -5.55 -5.65 -0.91
CA THR A 130 -4.91 -4.32 -0.96
C THR A 130 -3.62 -4.23 -0.15
N LEU A 131 -3.58 -4.84 1.05
CA LEU A 131 -2.45 -4.68 1.96
C LEU A 131 -1.28 -5.57 1.55
N TRP A 132 -1.49 -6.88 1.45
CA TRP A 132 -0.41 -7.79 1.11
C TRP A 132 0.10 -7.58 -0.33
N ALA A 133 -0.77 -7.24 -1.31
CA ALA A 133 -0.35 -6.94 -2.67
C ALA A 133 0.48 -5.64 -2.76
N ARG A 134 0.33 -4.74 -1.80
CA ARG A 134 1.12 -3.51 -1.70
C ARG A 134 2.48 -3.78 -1.06
N PHE A 135 2.50 -4.49 0.07
CA PHE A 135 3.71 -4.71 0.85
C PHE A 135 4.55 -5.92 0.41
N CYS A 136 4.15 -6.65 -0.62
CA CYS A 136 5.08 -7.52 -1.37
C CYS A 136 5.89 -6.76 -2.43
N GLN A 137 5.61 -5.44 -2.64
CA GLN A 137 6.42 -4.53 -3.43
C GLN A 137 7.47 -3.84 -2.55
N PRO A 138 8.45 -3.12 -3.13
CA PRO A 138 9.47 -2.43 -2.35
C PRO A 138 8.89 -1.49 -1.31
N VAL A 139 9.47 -1.54 -0.12
CA VAL A 139 9.08 -0.75 1.04
C VAL A 139 10.32 -0.41 1.88
N ARG A 140 10.29 0.71 2.59
CA ARG A 140 11.31 1.12 3.55
C ARG A 140 10.69 1.33 4.92
N LEU A 141 11.36 0.88 5.96
CA LEU A 141 11.04 1.20 7.35
C LEU A 141 11.84 2.46 7.72
N ILE A 142 11.19 3.62 7.61
CA ILE A 142 11.87 4.91 7.74
C ILE A 142 11.83 5.50 9.14
N TRP A 143 10.99 4.96 10.00
CA TRP A 143 10.91 5.30 11.42
C TRP A 143 10.41 4.08 12.20
N VAL A 144 10.98 3.83 13.36
CA VAL A 144 10.59 2.70 14.22
C VAL A 144 10.75 3.09 15.69
N ARG A 145 9.84 2.64 16.55
CA ARG A 145 9.79 2.97 17.97
C ARG A 145 10.93 2.32 18.75
N ASP A 146 11.16 1.03 18.53
CA ASP A 146 12.10 0.19 19.25
C ASP A 146 12.37 -1.12 18.47
N GLU A 147 13.33 -1.92 18.92
CA GLU A 147 13.71 -3.19 18.28
C GLU A 147 12.54 -4.17 18.19
N LYS A 148 11.72 -4.27 19.24
CA LYS A 148 10.54 -5.15 19.25
C LYS A 148 9.50 -4.72 18.21
N ALA A 149 9.35 -3.43 18.01
CA ALA A 149 8.50 -2.88 16.95
C ALA A 149 9.10 -3.18 15.56
N ALA A 150 10.42 -3.11 15.39
CA ALA A 150 11.10 -3.48 14.16
C ALA A 150 10.87 -4.96 13.81
N ASP A 151 11.03 -5.88 14.75
CA ASP A 151 10.74 -7.31 14.58
C ASP A 151 9.27 -7.55 14.20
N THR A 152 8.36 -6.84 14.85
CA THR A 152 6.93 -6.93 14.55
C THR A 152 6.63 -6.50 13.11
N LEU A 153 7.19 -5.37 12.67
CA LEU A 153 6.98 -4.86 11.32
C LEU A 153 7.64 -5.74 10.27
N LEU A 154 8.82 -6.28 10.55
CA LEU A 154 9.49 -7.25 9.68
C LEU A 154 8.62 -8.49 9.47
N ASP A 155 8.05 -9.09 10.55
CA ASP A 155 7.14 -10.23 10.43
C ASP A 155 5.90 -9.88 9.61
N LEU A 156 5.29 -8.71 9.82
CA LEU A 156 4.13 -8.26 9.06
C LEU A 156 4.42 -8.14 7.56
N ILE A 157 5.58 -7.59 7.17
CA ILE A 157 6.00 -7.49 5.78
C ILE A 157 6.31 -8.87 5.20
N ALA A 158 7.03 -9.72 5.95
CA ALA A 158 7.32 -11.09 5.53
C ALA A 158 6.03 -11.90 5.29
N ARG A 159 5.00 -11.71 6.12
CA ARG A 159 3.67 -12.31 5.92
C ARG A 159 2.99 -11.81 4.65
N CYS A 160 3.12 -10.53 4.30
CA CYS A 160 2.61 -10.00 3.02
C CYS A 160 3.25 -10.72 1.83
N VAL A 161 4.57 -10.84 1.84
CA VAL A 161 5.33 -11.53 0.78
C VAL A 161 4.94 -13.00 0.71
N THR A 162 4.88 -13.70 1.85
CA THR A 162 4.49 -15.10 1.94
C THR A 162 3.09 -15.33 1.39
N THR A 163 2.12 -14.49 1.79
CA THR A 163 0.74 -14.58 1.30
C THR A 163 0.65 -14.35 -0.20
N ALA A 164 1.35 -13.32 -0.72
CA ALA A 164 1.40 -13.04 -2.14
C ALA A 164 2.05 -14.19 -2.92
N SER A 165 3.18 -14.72 -2.44
CA SER A 165 3.88 -15.86 -3.06
C SER A 165 3.01 -17.12 -3.10
N CYS A 166 2.26 -17.41 -2.03
CA CYS A 166 1.30 -18.50 -2.00
C CYS A 166 0.17 -18.32 -3.02
N TRP A 167 -0.38 -17.12 -3.13
CA TRP A 167 -1.40 -16.81 -4.13
C TRP A 167 -0.85 -16.93 -5.56
N ALA A 168 0.40 -16.50 -5.81
CA ALA A 168 1.07 -16.68 -7.10
C ALA A 168 1.15 -18.16 -7.48
N ALA A 169 1.56 -19.05 -6.55
CA ALA A 169 1.59 -20.50 -6.77
C ALA A 169 0.21 -21.11 -7.02
N LEU A 170 -0.79 -20.74 -6.20
CA LEU A 170 -2.13 -21.31 -6.24
C LEU A 170 -2.91 -20.95 -7.51
N LEU A 171 -2.69 -19.75 -8.03
CA LEU A 171 -3.41 -19.19 -9.19
C LEU A 171 -2.61 -19.24 -10.50
N GLY A 172 -1.30 -19.44 -10.41
CA GLY A 172 -0.42 -19.57 -11.56
C GLY A 172 -0.59 -20.91 -12.30
N GLN A 173 0.05 -21.05 -13.44
CA GLN A 173 0.15 -22.33 -14.15
C GLN A 173 1.01 -23.32 -13.35
N SER A 174 1.07 -24.57 -13.81
CA SER A 174 1.86 -25.62 -13.11
C SER A 174 3.35 -25.29 -13.10
N ARG A 175 3.85 -24.70 -14.18
CA ARG A 175 5.26 -24.36 -14.36
C ARG A 175 5.39 -22.98 -15.01
N MET A 176 6.13 -22.08 -14.37
CA MET A 176 6.38 -20.72 -14.82
C MET A 176 7.72 -20.23 -14.26
N THR A 177 8.28 -19.17 -14.81
CA THR A 177 9.36 -18.43 -14.16
C THR A 177 8.84 -17.68 -12.93
N ALA A 178 9.71 -17.32 -12.00
CA ALA A 178 9.31 -16.55 -10.82
C ALA A 178 8.66 -15.21 -11.20
N VAL A 179 9.20 -14.52 -12.20
CA VAL A 179 8.67 -13.25 -12.71
C VAL A 179 7.25 -13.43 -13.28
N GLU A 180 7.01 -14.47 -14.06
CA GLU A 180 5.67 -14.75 -14.64
C GLU A 180 4.64 -15.04 -13.54
N TYR A 181 5.02 -15.75 -12.46
CA TYR A 181 4.14 -15.97 -11.31
C TYR A 181 3.69 -14.64 -10.71
N TRP A 182 4.61 -13.69 -10.50
CA TRP A 182 4.29 -12.37 -9.98
C TRP A 182 3.45 -11.53 -10.95
N GLN A 183 3.79 -11.55 -12.24
CA GLN A 183 3.03 -10.84 -13.28
C GLN A 183 1.58 -11.32 -13.32
N SER A 184 1.38 -12.65 -13.32
CA SER A 184 0.05 -13.26 -13.29
C SER A 184 -0.74 -12.86 -12.03
N LEU A 185 -0.10 -12.86 -10.86
CA LEU A 185 -0.72 -12.44 -9.61
C LEU A 185 -1.12 -10.97 -9.65
N PHE A 186 -0.21 -10.07 -10.02
CA PHE A 186 -0.51 -8.64 -10.07
C PHE A 186 -1.60 -8.32 -11.09
N ALA A 187 -1.61 -8.94 -12.25
CA ALA A 187 -2.70 -8.77 -13.22
C ALA A 187 -4.06 -9.13 -12.60
N ARG A 188 -4.13 -10.20 -11.81
CA ARG A 188 -5.36 -10.62 -11.11
C ARG A 188 -5.76 -9.68 -9.98
N THR A 189 -4.81 -9.18 -9.17
CA THR A 189 -5.11 -8.21 -8.11
C THR A 189 -5.63 -6.90 -8.68
N TYR A 190 -5.03 -6.41 -9.78
CA TYR A 190 -5.51 -5.21 -10.47
C TYR A 190 -6.92 -5.40 -11.07
N ALA A 191 -7.21 -6.55 -11.65
CA ALA A 191 -8.53 -6.85 -12.19
C ALA A 191 -9.63 -6.91 -11.11
N SER A 192 -9.26 -7.27 -9.87
CA SER A 192 -10.19 -7.34 -8.72
C SER A 192 -10.47 -5.98 -8.07
N GLU A 193 -9.63 -4.97 -8.31
CA GLU A 193 -9.74 -3.64 -7.74
C GLU A 193 -10.35 -2.64 -8.74
N LEU A 194 -11.04 -1.62 -8.21
CA LEU A 194 -11.51 -0.47 -9.00
C LEU A 194 -10.34 0.52 -9.17
N ARG A 195 -9.50 0.29 -10.19
CA ARG A 195 -8.43 1.24 -10.52
C ARG A 195 -8.73 1.91 -11.87
N VAL A 196 -8.72 3.24 -11.87
CA VAL A 196 -8.89 4.08 -13.08
C VAL A 196 -7.60 4.10 -13.92
N GLU A 197 -6.71 3.14 -13.74
CA GLU A 197 -5.39 3.14 -14.35
C GLU A 197 -5.33 2.27 -15.62
N LYS A 198 -4.48 2.70 -16.58
CA LYS A 198 -4.32 2.05 -17.90
C LYS A 198 -4.02 0.55 -17.78
N LYS A 199 -4.62 -0.27 -18.68
CA LYS A 199 -4.30 -1.68 -18.86
C LYS A 199 -2.78 -1.85 -19.05
N GLY A 200 -2.15 -2.78 -18.31
CA GLY A 200 -0.72 -3.12 -18.47
C GLY A 200 0.16 -2.78 -17.23
N ARG A 201 -0.35 -2.15 -16.19
CA ARG A 201 0.43 -1.72 -15.02
C ARG A 201 0.97 -2.88 -14.15
N GLY A 202 0.39 -4.08 -14.24
CA GLY A 202 0.94 -5.27 -13.58
C GLY A 202 2.38 -5.58 -14.02
N HIS A 203 2.68 -5.40 -15.31
CA HIS A 203 4.03 -5.52 -15.85
C HIS A 203 4.94 -4.38 -15.38
N SER A 204 4.44 -3.15 -15.29
CA SER A 204 5.22 -1.99 -14.85
C SER A 204 5.62 -2.00 -13.37
N LEU A 205 4.98 -2.83 -12.53
CA LEU A 205 5.37 -3.00 -11.13
C LEU A 205 6.64 -3.83 -10.96
N ILE A 206 6.91 -4.71 -11.89
CA ILE A 206 8.04 -5.63 -11.86
C ILE A 206 9.20 -5.08 -12.69
N ALA A 207 8.90 -4.26 -13.70
CA ALA A 207 9.88 -3.70 -14.60
C ALA A 207 11.01 -2.98 -13.84
N GLY A 208 12.25 -3.39 -14.12
CA GLY A 208 13.46 -2.90 -13.44
C GLY A 208 13.70 -3.49 -12.04
N GLN A 209 12.91 -4.50 -11.64
CA GLN A 209 13.02 -5.19 -10.35
C GLN A 209 12.84 -6.71 -10.47
N GLU A 210 13.06 -7.23 -11.66
CA GLU A 210 12.85 -8.64 -12.00
C GLU A 210 13.65 -9.56 -11.08
N ASP A 211 14.92 -9.21 -10.81
CA ASP A 211 15.82 -9.99 -9.95
C ASP A 211 15.30 -10.04 -8.51
N ARG A 212 14.78 -8.92 -7.99
CA ARG A 212 14.17 -8.87 -6.66
C ARG A 212 12.98 -9.82 -6.57
N PHE A 213 12.09 -9.78 -7.54
CA PHE A 213 10.91 -10.64 -7.56
C PHE A 213 11.28 -12.10 -7.81
N ALA A 214 12.29 -12.36 -8.63
CA ALA A 214 12.81 -13.70 -8.87
C ALA A 214 13.39 -14.33 -7.60
N ALA A 215 14.18 -13.59 -6.85
CA ALA A 215 14.76 -14.05 -5.58
C ALA A 215 13.70 -14.24 -4.48
N MET A 216 12.72 -13.34 -4.41
CA MET A 216 11.75 -13.30 -3.32
C MET A 216 10.70 -14.43 -3.38
N LEU A 217 10.34 -14.93 -4.58
CA LEU A 217 9.29 -15.95 -4.71
C LEU A 217 9.63 -17.26 -4.00
N PRO A 218 10.80 -17.88 -4.26
CA PRO A 218 11.17 -19.12 -3.58
C PRO A 218 11.36 -18.93 -2.07
N LEU A 219 11.81 -17.77 -1.62
CA LEU A 219 11.91 -17.44 -0.18
C LEU A 219 10.54 -17.40 0.50
N GLY A 220 9.54 -16.79 -0.16
CA GLY A 220 8.16 -16.77 0.32
C GLY A 220 7.53 -18.18 0.35
N TRP A 221 7.83 -19.01 -0.64
CA TRP A 221 7.39 -20.40 -0.65
C TRP A 221 8.05 -21.24 0.44
N ALA A 222 9.36 -21.07 0.67
CA ALA A 222 10.08 -21.73 1.75
C ALA A 222 9.49 -21.39 3.13
N ARG A 223 9.20 -20.10 3.39
CA ARG A 223 8.55 -19.65 4.63
C ARG A 223 7.14 -20.25 4.79
N ALA A 224 6.41 -20.48 3.70
CA ALA A 224 5.10 -21.13 3.70
C ALA A 224 5.18 -22.68 3.76
N HIS A 225 6.37 -23.27 3.82
CA HIS A 225 6.61 -24.70 3.68
C HIS A 225 6.01 -25.28 2.39
N LEU A 226 5.95 -24.49 1.32
CA LEU A 226 5.51 -24.96 0.01
C LEU A 226 6.69 -25.57 -0.74
N ARG A 227 6.61 -26.89 -0.98
CA ARG A 227 7.60 -27.60 -1.79
C ARG A 227 7.44 -27.23 -3.27
N TYR A 228 8.56 -27.13 -3.98
CA TYR A 228 8.59 -26.92 -5.41
C TYR A 228 9.80 -27.63 -6.04
N SER A 229 9.75 -27.88 -7.34
CA SER A 229 10.90 -28.26 -8.16
C SER A 229 11.33 -27.08 -9.04
N ALA A 230 12.62 -27.04 -9.38
CA ALA A 230 13.21 -26.07 -10.29
C ALA A 230 13.89 -26.80 -11.46
N ILE A 231 13.59 -26.40 -12.71
CA ILE A 231 14.22 -26.88 -13.93
C ILE A 231 14.63 -25.68 -14.76
N GLY A 232 15.91 -25.39 -14.77
CA GLY A 232 16.41 -24.11 -15.30
C GLY A 232 15.85 -22.94 -14.50
N ASN A 233 15.25 -21.96 -15.16
CA ASN A 233 14.60 -20.81 -14.55
C ASN A 233 13.10 -21.04 -14.24
N MET A 234 12.59 -22.23 -14.54
CA MET A 234 11.18 -22.56 -14.34
C MET A 234 10.97 -23.21 -12.98
N LEU A 235 9.93 -22.76 -12.26
CA LEU A 235 9.53 -23.24 -10.96
C LEU A 235 8.20 -23.98 -11.06
N GLU A 236 8.08 -25.10 -10.35
CA GLU A 236 6.85 -25.92 -10.30
C GLU A 236 6.46 -26.21 -8.85
N PRO A 237 5.49 -25.47 -8.28
CA PRO A 237 5.04 -25.70 -6.90
C PRO A 237 4.23 -27.01 -6.81
N VAL A 238 4.53 -27.82 -5.79
CA VAL A 238 3.83 -29.08 -5.50
C VAL A 238 2.49 -28.77 -4.84
N LEU A 239 1.43 -28.74 -5.63
CA LEU A 239 0.08 -28.40 -5.19
C LEU A 239 -0.93 -29.42 -5.71
N SER A 240 -1.85 -29.86 -4.83
CA SER A 240 -2.96 -30.73 -5.25
C SER A 240 -3.97 -29.95 -6.10
N SER A 241 -4.66 -30.67 -6.99
CA SER A 241 -5.76 -30.10 -7.79
C SER A 241 -6.89 -29.56 -6.90
N VAL A 242 -7.11 -30.16 -5.75
CA VAL A 242 -8.09 -29.71 -4.77
C VAL A 242 -7.70 -28.33 -4.21
N ALA A 243 -6.42 -28.14 -3.84
CA ALA A 243 -5.93 -26.86 -3.35
C ALA A 243 -6.10 -25.75 -4.39
N ARG A 244 -5.74 -26.02 -5.65
CA ARG A 244 -5.93 -25.07 -6.78
C ARG A 244 -7.41 -24.75 -7.02
N LYS A 245 -8.30 -25.74 -7.03
CA LYS A 245 -9.77 -25.53 -7.18
C LYS A 245 -10.33 -24.69 -6.03
N ARG A 246 -9.92 -24.96 -4.80
CA ARG A 246 -10.34 -24.17 -3.62
C ARG A 246 -9.86 -22.74 -3.70
N ALA A 247 -8.61 -22.52 -4.10
CA ALA A 247 -8.05 -21.20 -4.32
C ALA A 247 -8.79 -20.42 -5.42
N ALA A 248 -9.08 -21.06 -6.55
CA ALA A 248 -9.83 -20.45 -7.65
C ALA A 248 -11.23 -19.99 -7.21
N ARG A 249 -11.96 -20.83 -6.45
CA ARG A 249 -13.28 -20.46 -5.89
C ARG A 249 -13.16 -19.25 -4.94
N ARG A 250 -12.15 -19.25 -4.06
CA ARG A 250 -11.92 -18.12 -3.16
C ARG A 250 -11.55 -16.86 -3.92
N TRP A 251 -10.72 -16.97 -4.96
CA TRP A 251 -10.37 -15.82 -5.80
C TRP A 251 -11.57 -15.24 -6.55
N ALA A 252 -12.52 -16.06 -6.96
CA ALA A 252 -13.79 -15.57 -7.51
C ALA A 252 -14.54 -14.67 -6.51
N LEU A 253 -14.56 -15.03 -5.22
CA LEU A 253 -15.12 -14.17 -4.16
C LEU A 253 -14.33 -12.86 -3.99
N VAL A 254 -12.99 -12.91 -4.08
CA VAL A 254 -12.15 -11.70 -4.10
C VAL A 254 -12.56 -10.78 -5.24
N GLY A 255 -12.73 -11.30 -6.44
CA GLY A 255 -13.17 -10.53 -7.61
C GLY A 255 -14.57 -9.92 -7.46
N GLN A 256 -15.51 -10.68 -6.89
CA GLN A 256 -16.88 -10.21 -6.66
C GLN A 256 -16.97 -9.12 -5.57
N THR A 257 -16.19 -9.25 -4.51
CA THR A 257 -16.22 -8.34 -3.35
C THR A 257 -15.26 -7.15 -3.46
N GLY A 258 -14.24 -7.24 -4.30
CA GLY A 258 -13.20 -6.22 -4.41
C GLY A 258 -13.72 -4.86 -4.88
N LYS A 259 -14.45 -4.85 -6.00
CA LYS A 259 -15.03 -3.60 -6.55
C LYS A 259 -16.03 -2.93 -5.61
N PRO A 260 -17.07 -3.63 -5.06
CA PRO A 260 -17.97 -3.04 -4.07
C PRO A 260 -17.22 -2.49 -2.85
N ARG A 261 -16.23 -3.23 -2.31
CA ARG A 261 -15.42 -2.77 -1.17
C ARG A 261 -14.68 -1.49 -1.48
N ASN A 262 -14.11 -1.36 -2.69
CA ASN A 262 -13.43 -0.15 -3.10
C ASN A 262 -14.37 1.04 -3.24
N VAL A 263 -15.61 0.83 -3.72
CA VAL A 263 -16.64 1.88 -3.73
C VAL A 263 -16.95 2.35 -2.31
N VAL A 264 -17.18 1.42 -1.37
CA VAL A 264 -17.44 1.77 0.04
C VAL A 264 -16.25 2.51 0.67
N ARG A 265 -15.00 2.12 0.34
CA ARG A 265 -13.80 2.84 0.75
C ARG A 265 -13.72 4.25 0.18
N LEU A 266 -14.09 4.44 -1.08
CA LEU A 266 -14.13 5.78 -1.70
C LEU A 266 -15.19 6.67 -1.04
N ILE A 267 -16.39 6.12 -0.77
CA ILE A 267 -17.43 6.83 -0.02
C ILE A 267 -16.91 7.19 1.37
N LYS A 268 -16.36 6.21 2.12
CA LYS A 268 -15.77 6.48 3.43
C LYS A 268 -14.69 7.57 3.36
N ALA A 269 -13.77 7.47 2.38
CA ALA A 269 -12.70 8.45 2.21
C ALA A 269 -13.25 9.85 1.97
N ALA A 270 -14.38 9.99 1.26
CA ALA A 270 -15.03 11.28 1.07
C ALA A 270 -15.42 11.97 2.40
N PHE A 271 -15.72 11.20 3.45
CA PHE A 271 -16.09 11.71 4.78
C PHE A 271 -14.91 11.75 5.77
N THR A 272 -13.90 10.93 5.58
CA THR A 272 -12.79 10.75 6.55
C THR A 272 -11.43 11.22 6.06
N PHE A 273 -11.32 11.65 4.81
CA PHE A 273 -10.06 12.10 4.22
C PHE A 273 -9.71 13.51 4.72
N GLU A 274 -8.94 13.58 5.78
CA GLU A 274 -8.45 14.83 6.33
C GLU A 274 -7.56 15.55 5.30
N ASN A 275 -7.80 16.86 5.13
CA ASN A 275 -7.14 17.71 4.14
C ASN A 275 -7.31 17.27 2.66
N GLY A 276 -8.33 16.47 2.35
CA GLY A 276 -8.61 15.98 1.02
C GLY A 276 -8.85 17.11 -0.02
N ALA A 277 -9.37 18.25 0.42
CA ALA A 277 -9.55 19.44 -0.43
C ALA A 277 -8.19 20.00 -0.90
N SER A 278 -7.22 20.10 0.00
CA SER A 278 -5.86 20.55 -0.34
C SER A 278 -5.18 19.58 -1.31
N TYR A 279 -5.34 18.28 -1.10
CA TYR A 279 -4.89 17.27 -2.04
C TYR A 279 -5.53 17.43 -3.43
N LEU A 280 -6.83 17.63 -3.49
CA LEU A 280 -7.55 17.80 -4.75
C LEU A 280 -7.10 19.08 -5.49
N ALA A 281 -6.95 20.20 -4.78
CA ALA A 281 -6.46 21.45 -5.32
C ALA A 281 -5.05 21.31 -5.92
N TRP A 282 -4.13 20.70 -5.15
CA TRP A 282 -2.78 20.42 -5.64
C TRP A 282 -2.79 19.50 -6.88
N LYS A 283 -3.61 18.44 -6.87
CA LYS A 283 -3.70 17.52 -8.01
C LYS A 283 -4.23 18.21 -9.26
N ILE A 284 -5.20 19.10 -9.11
CA ILE A 284 -5.75 19.90 -10.23
C ILE A 284 -4.67 20.85 -10.75
N GLN A 285 -3.99 21.57 -9.88
CA GLN A 285 -2.90 22.48 -10.25
C GLN A 285 -1.81 21.75 -11.03
N ARG A 286 -1.35 20.59 -10.53
CA ARG A 286 -0.31 19.78 -11.20
C ARG A 286 -0.72 19.29 -12.60
N HIS A 287 -1.99 18.94 -12.80
CA HIS A 287 -2.46 18.40 -14.09
C HIS A 287 -2.99 19.44 -15.06
N THR A 288 -3.38 20.60 -14.61
CA THR A 288 -4.06 21.60 -15.43
C THR A 288 -3.40 22.97 -15.39
N GLY A 289 -2.40 23.18 -14.55
CA GLY A 289 -1.78 24.50 -14.31
C GLY A 289 -2.68 25.50 -13.56
N VAL A 290 -3.93 25.12 -13.24
CA VAL A 290 -4.92 26.01 -12.62
C VAL A 290 -4.80 25.96 -11.10
N ASP A 291 -4.47 27.09 -10.49
CA ASP A 291 -4.47 27.22 -9.02
C ASP A 291 -5.90 27.41 -8.50
N LEU A 292 -6.35 26.44 -7.69
CA LEU A 292 -7.60 26.51 -6.93
C LEU A 292 -7.28 26.99 -5.52
N SER A 293 -7.20 28.30 -5.32
CA SER A 293 -7.14 28.86 -3.97
C SER A 293 -8.40 28.49 -3.19
N LEU A 294 -8.22 27.68 -2.13
CA LEU A 294 -9.31 27.20 -1.28
C LEU A 294 -9.42 28.05 -0.02
N SER A 295 -10.61 28.54 0.30
CA SER A 295 -10.91 29.15 1.60
C SER A 295 -10.86 28.11 2.73
N GLU A 296 -10.72 28.54 3.99
CA GLU A 296 -10.72 27.63 5.15
C GLU A 296 -12.02 26.79 5.25
N ARG A 297 -13.17 27.37 4.90
CA ARG A 297 -14.45 26.65 4.89
C ARG A 297 -14.51 25.56 3.82
N GLU A 298 -13.98 25.85 2.62
CA GLU A 298 -13.88 24.87 1.53
C GLU A 298 -12.89 23.73 1.88
N ARG A 299 -11.82 24.02 2.62
CA ARG A 299 -10.89 22.99 3.14
C ARG A 299 -11.52 22.10 4.19
N LYS A 300 -12.31 22.66 5.09
CA LYS A 300 -12.98 21.91 6.18
C LYS A 300 -14.16 21.05 5.70
N HIS A 301 -14.88 21.50 4.66
CA HIS A 301 -16.10 20.85 4.17
C HIS A 301 -16.09 20.62 2.65
N PRO A 302 -15.10 19.88 2.10
CA PRO A 302 -14.88 19.78 0.66
C PRO A 302 -16.06 19.18 -0.11
N LEU A 303 -16.83 18.28 0.52
CA LEU A 303 -17.99 17.66 -0.11
C LEU A 303 -19.16 18.62 -0.29
N VAL A 304 -19.37 19.51 0.68
CA VAL A 304 -20.42 20.56 0.60
C VAL A 304 -20.10 21.54 -0.52
N PHE A 305 -18.84 21.89 -0.68
CA PHE A 305 -18.39 22.85 -1.70
C PHE A 305 -17.99 22.22 -3.03
N LEU A 306 -18.04 20.88 -3.16
CA LEU A 306 -17.63 20.16 -4.38
C LEU A 306 -18.31 20.69 -5.66
N PRO A 307 -19.63 20.98 -5.71
CA PRO A 307 -20.26 21.54 -6.90
C PRO A 307 -19.70 22.93 -7.26
N VAL A 308 -19.41 23.77 -6.25
CA VAL A 308 -18.84 25.11 -6.43
C VAL A 308 -17.41 25.00 -6.95
N LEU A 309 -16.60 24.11 -6.37
CA LEU A 309 -15.22 23.87 -6.79
C LEU A 309 -15.13 23.34 -8.23
N LEU A 310 -16.01 22.42 -8.61
CA LEU A 310 -16.09 21.92 -9.98
C LEU A 310 -16.46 23.01 -11.00
N ARG A 311 -17.44 23.88 -10.67
CA ARG A 311 -17.80 25.02 -11.51
C ARG A 311 -16.65 26.02 -11.64
N ARG A 312 -15.95 26.33 -10.53
CA ARG A 312 -14.77 27.22 -10.54
C ARG A 312 -13.66 26.64 -11.42
N MET A 313 -13.36 25.34 -11.27
CA MET A 313 -12.40 24.64 -12.11
C MET A 313 -12.75 24.71 -13.61
N GLN A 314 -14.01 24.50 -13.96
CA GLN A 314 -14.47 24.58 -15.36
C GLN A 314 -14.31 25.99 -15.95
N ARG A 315 -14.62 27.04 -15.15
CA ARG A 315 -14.42 28.45 -15.57
C ARG A 315 -12.95 28.77 -15.81
N LEU A 316 -12.08 28.39 -14.87
CA LEU A 316 -10.64 28.63 -14.97
C LEU A 316 -9.99 27.88 -16.15
N LYS A 317 -10.44 26.64 -16.41
CA LYS A 317 -10.00 25.89 -17.61
C LYS A 317 -10.41 26.59 -18.92
N LYS A 318 -11.62 27.11 -18.99
CA LYS A 318 -12.07 27.88 -20.19
C LYS A 318 -11.27 29.16 -20.39
N GLN A 319 -10.93 29.89 -19.29
CA GLN A 319 -10.09 31.09 -19.36
C GLN A 319 -8.65 30.77 -19.78
N ALA A 320 -8.07 29.66 -19.31
CA ALA A 320 -6.73 29.20 -19.69
C ALA A 320 -6.63 28.64 -21.13
N GLN A 321 -7.77 28.33 -21.76
CA GLN A 321 -7.85 27.81 -23.15
C GLN A 321 -8.33 28.88 -24.17
N SER A 322 -8.70 30.08 -23.74
CA SER A 322 -9.02 31.18 -24.64
C SER A 322 -7.71 31.92 -24.92
N PRO A 323 -7.14 31.79 -26.14
CA PRO A 323 -6.03 32.65 -26.55
C PRO A 323 -6.56 34.10 -26.68
N GLY A 324 -5.85 35.05 -26.06
CA GLY A 324 -6.07 36.48 -26.28
C GLY A 324 -5.72 36.86 -27.69
#